data_c88c395f9adbd36ad96141ef03008ff5
#
_entry.id   c88c395f9adbd36ad96141ef03008ff5
#
_cell.length_a   1.000
_cell.length_b   1.000
_cell.length_c   1.000
_cell.angle_alpha   90.00
_cell.angle_beta   90.00
_cell.angle_gamma   90.00
#
_symmetry.space_group_name_H-M   'P 1'
#
loop_
_entity.id
_entity.type
_entity.pdbx_description
1 polymer ?
#
loop_
_entity_poly.entity_id
_entity_poly.type
_entity_poly.pdbx_seq_one_letter_code
_entity_poly.pdbx_strand_id
1 'polypeptide(L)'
;MIIPLIILFLLGALQGAIGWIMVKSGLVPEKYFVGHVELATHFVAALILLVYTLWFALRMLVPEQQIVRYASLKKFTVLLMLLLFVQLVYGGFMAGLKAATVAPTWPTINGEWFPASLFNTRGVENYINNPFMVQFIHRGIAYLFVILIIAWFIKARKAVAAPWLSKTSVLPFLLVLAQVLLGILTVLYSPSVNALVWFGVLHQFTAMLLLVSLVWMLYLVKK
;
A
#
# COMPACT_ATOMS: atom_id res chain seq x y z
N MET A 1 -25.30 15.64 -6.98
CA MET A 1 -23.84 15.81 -7.21
C MET A 1 -23.11 16.65 -6.15
N ILE A 2 -23.80 17.54 -5.43
CA ILE A 2 -23.15 18.46 -4.44
C ILE A 2 -22.51 17.72 -3.27
N ILE A 3 -23.19 16.73 -2.66
CA ILE A 3 -22.69 16.01 -1.47
C ILE A 3 -21.31 15.34 -1.70
N PRO A 4 -21.08 14.58 -2.79
CA PRO A 4 -19.75 14.01 -3.05
C PRO A 4 -18.65 15.05 -3.20
N LEU A 5 -18.93 16.22 -3.74
CA LEU A 5 -17.96 17.32 -3.87
C LEU A 5 -17.65 17.96 -2.51
N ILE A 6 -18.66 18.11 -1.63
CA ILE A 6 -18.44 18.55 -0.25
C ILE A 6 -17.54 17.55 0.50
N ILE A 7 -17.82 16.25 0.38
CA ILE A 7 -16.98 15.21 1.01
C ILE A 7 -15.55 15.29 0.48
N LEU A 8 -15.36 15.46 -0.83
CA LEU A 8 -14.03 15.61 -1.44
C LEU A 8 -13.28 16.83 -0.87
N PHE A 9 -13.95 17.96 -0.75
CA PHE A 9 -13.40 19.17 -0.15
C PHE A 9 -12.99 18.94 1.33
N LEU A 10 -13.87 18.32 2.12
CA LEU A 10 -13.60 18.01 3.53
C LEU A 10 -12.43 17.03 3.70
N LEU A 11 -12.35 16.00 2.86
CA LEU A 11 -11.19 15.07 2.85
C LEU A 11 -9.90 15.79 2.49
N GLY A 12 -9.93 16.73 1.54
CA GLY A 12 -8.77 17.57 1.19
C GLY A 12 -8.34 18.48 2.36
N ALA A 13 -9.29 19.13 3.02
CA ALA A 13 -9.02 19.95 4.20
C ALA A 13 -8.44 19.11 5.37
N LEU A 14 -9.02 17.93 5.62
CA LEU A 14 -8.51 16.97 6.60
C LEU A 14 -7.08 16.52 6.26
N GLN A 15 -6.79 16.26 5.00
CA GLN A 15 -5.45 15.90 4.53
C GLN A 15 -4.43 17.01 4.81
N GLY A 16 -4.80 18.27 4.61
CA GLY A 16 -3.98 19.42 4.98
C GLY A 16 -3.72 19.51 6.49
N ALA A 17 -4.75 19.29 7.33
CA ALA A 17 -4.62 19.29 8.78
C ALA A 17 -3.70 18.16 9.28
N ILE A 18 -3.86 16.94 8.75
CA ILE A 18 -3.00 15.80 9.10
C ILE A 18 -1.55 16.07 8.66
N GLY A 19 -1.35 16.68 7.47
CA GLY A 19 -0.02 17.06 7.00
C GLY A 19 0.65 18.10 7.91
N TRP A 20 -0.10 19.07 8.40
CA TRP A 20 0.39 20.03 9.36
C TRP A 20 0.80 19.39 10.70
N ILE A 21 -0.01 18.46 11.24
CA ILE A 21 0.32 17.68 12.43
C ILE A 21 1.60 16.87 12.19
N MET A 22 1.73 16.22 11.02
CA MET A 22 2.93 15.46 10.65
C MET A 22 4.17 16.35 10.68
N VAL A 23 4.13 17.54 10.06
CA VAL A 23 5.27 18.48 10.08
C VAL A 23 5.62 18.90 11.50
N LYS A 24 4.64 19.16 12.38
CA LYS A 24 4.86 19.49 13.79
C LYS A 24 5.44 18.35 14.63
N SER A 25 5.37 17.10 14.16
CA SER A 25 5.92 15.95 14.89
C SER A 25 7.44 15.84 14.81
N GLY A 26 8.11 16.70 14.02
CA GLY A 26 9.56 16.76 13.83
C GLY A 26 9.98 18.04 13.13
N LEU A 27 11.08 17.99 12.36
CA LEU A 27 11.71 19.12 11.67
C LEU A 27 12.14 20.25 12.60
N VAL A 28 12.56 19.88 13.81
CA VAL A 28 13.15 20.75 14.82
C VAL A 28 14.60 20.32 15.08
N PRO A 29 15.48 21.20 15.66
CA PRO A 29 16.89 20.85 15.86
C PRO A 29 17.13 19.54 16.59
N GLU A 30 16.26 19.19 17.55
CA GLU A 30 16.34 17.97 18.35
C GLU A 30 15.76 16.74 17.64
N LYS A 31 14.94 16.94 16.61
CA LYS A 31 14.25 15.88 15.86
C LYS A 31 14.17 16.22 14.38
N TYR A 32 15.19 15.84 13.64
CA TYR A 32 15.37 16.19 12.23
C TYR A 32 14.30 15.60 11.28
N PHE A 33 13.73 14.44 11.62
CA PHE A 33 12.69 13.77 10.82
C PHE A 33 11.33 13.82 11.50
N VAL A 34 10.26 13.86 10.72
CA VAL A 34 8.88 13.72 11.21
C VAL A 34 8.66 12.36 11.87
N GLY A 35 7.67 12.26 12.75
CA GLY A 35 7.30 10.99 13.38
C GLY A 35 6.82 9.97 12.35
N HIS A 36 7.21 8.72 12.52
CA HIS A 36 6.87 7.65 11.57
C HIS A 36 5.37 7.29 11.59
N VAL A 37 4.69 7.45 12.73
CA VAL A 37 3.25 7.24 12.86
C VAL A 37 2.48 8.36 12.15
N GLU A 38 2.90 9.61 12.34
CA GLU A 38 2.31 10.78 11.68
C GLU A 38 2.53 10.73 10.17
N LEU A 39 3.72 10.30 9.72
CA LEU A 39 4.02 10.07 8.31
C LEU A 39 3.11 9.00 7.71
N ALA A 40 2.96 7.85 8.36
CA ALA A 40 2.08 6.77 7.89
C ALA A 40 0.62 7.22 7.88
N THR A 41 0.17 7.97 8.87
CA THR A 41 -1.19 8.51 8.96
C THR A 41 -1.47 9.47 7.80
N HIS A 42 -0.56 10.40 7.53
CA HIS A 42 -0.68 11.35 6.42
C HIS A 42 -0.70 10.63 5.07
N PHE A 43 0.19 9.65 4.88
CA PHE A 43 0.25 8.82 3.67
C PHE A 43 -1.06 8.05 3.44
N VAL A 44 -1.58 7.36 4.46
CA VAL A 44 -2.84 6.60 4.36
C VAL A 44 -4.04 7.51 4.12
N ALA A 45 -4.10 8.68 4.76
CA ALA A 45 -5.15 9.66 4.52
C ALA A 45 -5.15 10.17 3.07
N ALA A 46 -3.96 10.40 2.49
CA ALA A 46 -3.82 10.75 1.06
C ALA A 46 -4.35 9.64 0.13
N LEU A 47 -4.09 8.37 0.47
CA LEU A 47 -4.59 7.24 -0.30
C LEU A 47 -6.11 7.07 -0.19
N ILE A 48 -6.71 7.35 0.96
CA ILE A 48 -8.17 7.38 1.13
C ILE A 48 -8.78 8.46 0.24
N LEU A 49 -8.18 9.66 0.22
CA LEU A 49 -8.61 10.75 -0.67
C LEU A 49 -8.49 10.34 -2.14
N LEU A 50 -7.38 9.70 -2.54
CA LEU A 50 -7.17 9.17 -3.89
C LEU A 50 -8.25 8.15 -4.27
N VAL A 51 -8.55 7.17 -3.39
CA VAL A 51 -9.57 6.14 -3.61
C VAL A 51 -10.96 6.78 -3.75
N TYR A 52 -11.28 7.75 -2.90
CA TYR A 52 -12.56 8.46 -2.97
C TYR A 52 -12.71 9.21 -4.30
N THR A 53 -11.68 9.96 -4.69
CA THR A 53 -11.66 10.71 -5.96
C THR A 53 -11.81 9.77 -7.16
N LEU A 54 -11.03 8.68 -7.18
CA LEU A 54 -11.11 7.67 -8.23
C LEU A 54 -12.50 7.03 -8.28
N TRP A 55 -13.05 6.62 -7.13
CA TRP A 55 -14.39 6.02 -7.07
C TRP A 55 -15.47 6.95 -7.61
N PHE A 56 -15.38 8.25 -7.27
CA PHE A 56 -16.28 9.26 -7.79
C PHE A 56 -16.17 9.41 -9.31
N ALA A 57 -14.95 9.46 -9.85
CA ALA A 57 -14.70 9.51 -11.30
C ALA A 57 -15.23 8.26 -12.01
N LEU A 58 -15.02 7.06 -11.45
CA LEU A 58 -15.49 5.80 -12.03
C LEU A 58 -17.02 5.75 -12.14
N ARG A 59 -17.74 6.33 -11.17
CA ARG A 59 -19.23 6.44 -11.23
C ARG A 59 -19.73 7.26 -12.41
N MET A 60 -18.92 8.19 -12.92
CA MET A 60 -19.27 9.06 -14.04
C MET A 60 -18.82 8.48 -15.39
N LEU A 61 -17.73 7.72 -15.40
CA LEU A 61 -17.03 7.32 -16.62
C LEU A 61 -17.31 5.87 -17.04
N VAL A 62 -17.65 4.97 -16.10
CA VAL A 62 -17.77 3.54 -16.41
C VAL A 62 -19.22 3.20 -16.77
N PRO A 63 -19.49 2.72 -17.99
CA PRO A 63 -20.81 2.27 -18.42
C PRO A 63 -21.27 1.05 -17.62
N GLU A 64 -22.55 0.97 -17.29
CA GLU A 64 -23.11 -0.14 -16.51
C GLU A 64 -22.92 -1.52 -17.16
N GLN A 65 -22.86 -1.56 -18.48
CA GLN A 65 -22.64 -2.79 -19.27
C GLN A 65 -21.29 -3.44 -19.01
N GLN A 66 -20.30 -2.69 -18.47
CA GLN A 66 -18.98 -3.21 -18.12
C GLN A 66 -18.93 -3.79 -16.71
N ILE A 67 -20.00 -3.64 -15.93
CA ILE A 67 -20.07 -4.10 -14.54
C ILE A 67 -20.69 -5.51 -14.52
N VAL A 68 -19.98 -6.45 -13.92
CA VAL A 68 -20.42 -7.85 -13.82
C VAL A 68 -20.87 -8.22 -12.41
N ARG A 69 -21.84 -9.14 -12.32
CA ARG A 69 -22.25 -9.75 -11.05
C ARG A 69 -21.39 -10.98 -10.77
N TYR A 70 -20.46 -10.89 -9.84
CA TYR A 70 -19.60 -11.97 -9.44
C TYR A 70 -19.23 -11.85 -7.94
N ALA A 71 -20.18 -12.21 -7.08
CA ALA A 71 -20.09 -11.98 -5.63
C ALA A 71 -18.83 -12.54 -4.97
N SER A 72 -18.36 -13.74 -5.39
CA SER A 72 -17.17 -14.35 -4.80
C SER A 72 -15.87 -13.64 -5.21
N LEU A 73 -15.79 -13.10 -6.44
CA LEU A 73 -14.66 -12.29 -6.88
C LEU A 73 -14.66 -10.94 -6.15
N LYS A 74 -15.83 -10.31 -5.97
CA LYS A 74 -15.96 -9.08 -5.19
C LYS A 74 -15.46 -9.26 -3.76
N LYS A 75 -15.90 -10.33 -3.06
CA LYS A 75 -15.43 -10.62 -1.70
C LYS A 75 -13.90 -10.79 -1.65
N PHE A 76 -13.34 -11.48 -2.64
CA PHE A 76 -11.90 -11.67 -2.72
C PHE A 76 -11.16 -10.36 -2.99
N THR A 77 -11.68 -9.50 -3.88
CA THR A 77 -11.09 -8.16 -4.12
C THR A 77 -11.14 -7.28 -2.87
N VAL A 78 -12.25 -7.32 -2.10
CA VAL A 78 -12.34 -6.62 -0.81
C VAL A 78 -11.29 -7.13 0.18
N LEU A 79 -11.09 -8.46 0.28
CA LEU A 79 -10.05 -9.04 1.14
C LEU A 79 -8.66 -8.52 0.74
N LEU A 80 -8.34 -8.50 -0.56
CA LEU A 80 -7.08 -7.93 -1.08
C LEU A 80 -6.94 -6.46 -0.74
N MET A 81 -8.00 -5.67 -0.85
CA MET A 81 -7.99 -4.25 -0.47
C MET A 81 -7.69 -4.04 1.02
N LEU A 82 -8.30 -4.86 1.90
CA LEU A 82 -8.02 -4.81 3.33
C LEU A 82 -6.58 -5.19 3.66
N LEU A 83 -6.07 -6.24 3.02
CA LEU A 83 -4.68 -6.66 3.20
C LEU A 83 -3.70 -5.62 2.66
N LEU A 84 -4.00 -5.02 1.49
CA LEU A 84 -3.21 -3.93 0.94
C LEU A 84 -3.23 -2.71 1.85
N PHE A 85 -4.36 -2.38 2.48
CA PHE A 85 -4.44 -1.28 3.45
C PHE A 85 -3.44 -1.49 4.61
N VAL A 86 -3.42 -2.69 5.20
CA VAL A 86 -2.44 -3.01 6.26
C VAL A 86 -1.00 -2.93 5.74
N GLN A 87 -0.74 -3.46 4.53
CA GLN A 87 0.56 -3.41 3.88
C GLN A 87 1.05 -1.97 3.66
N LEU A 88 0.15 -1.05 3.29
CA LEU A 88 0.47 0.37 3.07
C LEU A 88 0.75 1.11 4.39
N VAL A 89 0.04 0.78 5.47
CA VAL A 89 0.37 1.29 6.82
C VAL A 89 1.79 0.88 7.21
N TYR A 90 2.12 -0.42 7.08
CA TYR A 90 3.47 -0.90 7.37
C TYR A 90 4.52 -0.33 6.40
N GLY A 91 4.15 -0.05 5.14
CA GLY A 91 5.00 0.70 4.20
C GLY A 91 5.33 2.10 4.69
N GLY A 92 4.36 2.81 5.27
CA GLY A 92 4.55 4.10 5.92
C GLY A 92 5.50 4.02 7.13
N PHE A 93 5.35 3.00 7.98
CA PHE A 93 6.27 2.74 9.09
C PHE A 93 7.68 2.40 8.60
N MET A 94 7.82 1.56 7.56
CA MET A 94 9.10 1.25 6.91
C MET A 94 9.85 2.52 6.49
N ALA A 95 9.15 3.46 5.85
CA ALA A 95 9.73 4.72 5.38
C ALA A 95 10.12 5.63 6.56
N GLY A 96 9.21 5.85 7.52
CA GLY A 96 9.43 6.74 8.65
C GLY A 96 10.51 6.26 9.62
N LEU A 97 10.59 4.94 9.87
CA LEU A 97 11.64 4.32 10.68
C LEU A 97 12.96 4.10 9.91
N LYS A 98 12.98 4.35 8.59
CA LYS A 98 14.09 3.95 7.71
C LYS A 98 14.47 2.47 7.88
N ALA A 99 13.47 1.62 8.07
CA ALA A 99 13.67 0.23 8.49
C ALA A 99 14.46 -0.60 7.48
N ALA A 100 14.50 -0.21 6.19
CA ALA A 100 15.34 -0.87 5.18
C ALA A 100 16.84 -0.79 5.50
N THR A 101 17.31 0.29 6.16
CA THR A 101 18.74 0.52 6.42
C THR A 101 19.28 -0.31 7.58
N VAL A 102 18.44 -0.77 8.51
CA VAL A 102 18.89 -1.57 9.67
C VAL A 102 19.16 -3.03 9.31
N ALA A 103 18.56 -3.53 8.21
CA ALA A 103 18.80 -4.87 7.68
C ALA A 103 18.73 -4.85 6.14
N PRO A 104 19.80 -4.39 5.46
CA PRO A 104 19.86 -4.23 4.00
C PRO A 104 20.07 -5.56 3.28
N THR A 105 19.40 -6.62 3.71
CA THR A 105 19.55 -7.98 3.19
C THR A 105 18.21 -8.57 2.76
N TRP A 106 18.23 -9.49 1.81
CA TRP A 106 17.08 -10.24 1.33
C TRP A 106 17.54 -11.63 0.83
N PRO A 107 16.81 -12.72 1.04
CA PRO A 107 15.46 -12.81 1.64
C PRO A 107 15.45 -12.77 3.17
N THR A 108 16.59 -12.99 3.83
CA THR A 108 16.74 -12.99 5.28
C THR A 108 16.88 -11.57 5.85
N ILE A 109 16.79 -11.44 7.16
CA ILE A 109 17.05 -10.22 7.93
C ILE A 109 18.42 -10.40 8.57
N ASN A 110 19.47 -9.78 8.00
CA ASN A 110 20.87 -9.91 8.43
C ASN A 110 21.37 -11.38 8.53
N GLY A 111 20.95 -12.24 7.58
CA GLY A 111 21.35 -13.64 7.52
C GLY A 111 20.39 -14.62 8.24
N GLU A 112 19.43 -14.12 9.02
CA GLU A 112 18.49 -14.94 9.80
C GLU A 112 17.06 -14.78 9.30
N TRP A 113 16.27 -15.88 9.35
CA TRP A 113 14.83 -15.84 9.06
C TRP A 113 14.01 -15.25 10.22
N PHE A 114 14.45 -15.52 11.46
CA PHE A 114 13.81 -15.06 12.69
C PHE A 114 14.87 -14.52 13.65
N PRO A 115 15.43 -13.33 13.40
CA PRO A 115 16.47 -12.77 14.23
C PRO A 115 15.95 -12.38 15.63
N ALA A 116 16.79 -12.50 16.65
CA ALA A 116 16.44 -12.15 18.02
C ALA A 116 16.01 -10.66 18.15
N SER A 117 16.50 -9.79 17.26
CA SER A 117 16.13 -8.37 17.17
C SER A 117 14.64 -8.11 16.91
N LEU A 118 13.86 -9.11 16.48
CA LEU A 118 12.40 -9.00 16.36
C LEU A 118 11.72 -8.73 17.72
N PHE A 119 12.35 -9.09 18.83
CA PHE A 119 11.76 -9.02 20.17
C PHE A 119 12.47 -8.03 21.09
N ASN A 120 13.22 -7.08 20.54
CA ASN A 120 13.99 -6.09 21.32
C ASN A 120 13.09 -5.09 22.07
N THR A 121 11.85 -4.91 21.66
CA THR A 121 10.86 -4.04 22.30
C THR A 121 9.72 -4.90 22.84
N ARG A 122 9.11 -4.50 23.96
CA ARG A 122 7.99 -5.22 24.57
C ARG A 122 6.64 -4.61 24.20
N GLY A 123 5.59 -5.43 24.23
CA GLY A 123 4.21 -4.97 24.05
C GLY A 123 3.91 -4.51 22.63
N VAL A 124 2.87 -3.69 22.48
CA VAL A 124 2.37 -3.17 21.20
C VAL A 124 3.41 -2.32 20.48
N GLU A 125 4.26 -1.63 21.23
CA GLU A 125 5.32 -0.78 20.68
C GLU A 125 6.29 -1.56 19.79
N ASN A 126 6.48 -2.85 20.04
CA ASN A 126 7.32 -3.70 19.20
C ASN A 126 6.84 -3.77 17.74
N TYR A 127 5.53 -3.73 17.53
CA TYR A 127 4.92 -3.83 16.19
C TYR A 127 4.91 -2.50 15.43
N ILE A 128 5.18 -1.38 16.11
CA ILE A 128 5.10 -0.03 15.55
C ILE A 128 6.49 0.63 15.53
N ASN A 129 7.29 0.46 16.59
CA ASN A 129 8.54 1.22 16.80
C ASN A 129 9.80 0.39 16.53
N ASN A 130 9.72 -0.96 16.49
CA ASN A 130 10.87 -1.81 16.20
C ASN A 130 11.06 -1.97 14.68
N PRO A 131 12.11 -1.40 14.08
CA PRO A 131 12.29 -1.43 12.63
C PRO A 131 12.48 -2.86 12.08
N PHE A 132 13.04 -3.80 12.86
CA PHE A 132 13.17 -5.20 12.46
C PHE A 132 11.81 -5.90 12.39
N MET A 133 10.96 -5.69 13.42
CA MET A 133 9.61 -6.26 13.44
C MET A 133 8.73 -5.66 12.33
N VAL A 134 8.78 -4.35 12.14
CA VAL A 134 8.05 -3.66 11.06
C VAL A 134 8.48 -4.21 9.68
N GLN A 135 9.79 -4.38 9.46
CA GLN A 135 10.32 -4.95 8.22
C GLN A 135 9.88 -6.42 8.04
N PHE A 136 9.90 -7.22 9.10
CA PHE A 136 9.48 -8.62 9.08
C PHE A 136 8.00 -8.75 8.70
N ILE A 137 7.12 -7.98 9.35
CA ILE A 137 5.68 -7.98 9.07
C ILE A 137 5.41 -7.49 7.65
N HIS A 138 6.02 -6.39 7.22
CA HIS A 138 5.84 -5.84 5.88
C HIS A 138 6.22 -6.86 4.80
N ARG A 139 7.34 -7.58 4.95
CA ARG A 139 7.75 -8.65 4.03
C ARG A 139 6.79 -9.84 4.07
N GLY A 140 6.39 -10.29 5.27
CA GLY A 140 5.45 -11.42 5.44
C GLY A 140 4.10 -11.16 4.76
N ILE A 141 3.54 -9.97 4.97
CA ILE A 141 2.30 -9.55 4.30
C ILE A 141 2.50 -9.48 2.78
N ALA A 142 3.64 -8.97 2.30
CA ALA A 142 3.94 -8.91 0.87
C ALA A 142 3.96 -10.30 0.22
N TYR A 143 4.58 -11.31 0.85
CA TYR A 143 4.57 -12.69 0.35
C TYR A 143 3.17 -13.28 0.28
N LEU A 144 2.39 -13.11 1.35
CA LEU A 144 0.99 -13.53 1.37
C LEU A 144 0.18 -12.83 0.28
N PHE A 145 0.40 -11.53 0.10
CA PHE A 145 -0.32 -10.72 -0.88
C PHE A 145 -0.04 -11.19 -2.32
N VAL A 146 1.21 -11.54 -2.65
CA VAL A 146 1.57 -12.11 -3.97
C VAL A 146 0.79 -13.41 -4.24
N ILE A 147 0.77 -14.32 -3.27
CA ILE A 147 0.05 -15.60 -3.40
C ILE A 147 -1.43 -15.35 -3.66
N LEU A 148 -2.03 -14.44 -2.89
CA LEU A 148 -3.45 -14.11 -3.02
C LEU A 148 -3.78 -13.37 -4.32
N ILE A 149 -2.90 -12.49 -4.83
CA ILE A 149 -3.07 -11.84 -6.14
C ILE A 149 -3.01 -12.86 -7.28
N ILE A 150 -2.11 -13.85 -7.22
CA ILE A 150 -2.03 -14.93 -8.21
C ILE A 150 -3.36 -15.71 -8.21
N ALA A 151 -3.83 -16.13 -7.04
CA ALA A 151 -5.10 -16.84 -6.91
C ALA A 151 -6.30 -16.01 -7.41
N TRP A 152 -6.31 -14.72 -7.06
CA TRP A 152 -7.32 -13.77 -7.53
C TRP A 152 -7.28 -13.61 -9.07
N PHE A 153 -6.09 -13.47 -9.65
CA PHE A 153 -5.90 -13.33 -11.10
C PHE A 153 -6.43 -14.54 -11.85
N ILE A 154 -6.09 -15.76 -11.40
CA ILE A 154 -6.60 -17.02 -11.99
C ILE A 154 -8.14 -17.04 -11.94
N LYS A 155 -8.73 -16.60 -10.83
CA LYS A 155 -10.18 -16.53 -10.67
C LYS A 155 -10.81 -15.46 -11.56
N ALA A 156 -10.21 -14.27 -11.66
CA ALA A 156 -10.68 -13.17 -12.47
C ALA A 156 -10.67 -13.51 -13.97
N ARG A 157 -9.66 -14.27 -14.43
CA ARG A 157 -9.57 -14.74 -15.84
C ARG A 157 -10.69 -15.72 -16.25
N LYS A 158 -11.33 -16.37 -15.29
CA LYS A 158 -12.50 -17.24 -15.54
C LYS A 158 -13.80 -16.44 -15.69
N ALA A 159 -13.82 -15.16 -15.35
CA ALA A 159 -14.98 -14.27 -15.51
C ALA A 159 -15.07 -13.72 -16.94
N VAL A 160 -15.39 -14.58 -17.90
CA VAL A 160 -15.35 -14.30 -19.36
C VAL A 160 -16.35 -13.23 -19.81
N ALA A 161 -17.38 -12.93 -19.02
CA ALA A 161 -18.52 -12.11 -19.44
C ALA A 161 -18.29 -10.58 -19.42
N ALA A 162 -17.10 -10.09 -18.99
CA ALA A 162 -16.81 -8.66 -18.88
C ALA A 162 -15.53 -8.28 -19.62
N PRO A 163 -15.62 -7.64 -20.79
CA PRO A 163 -14.44 -7.31 -21.59
C PRO A 163 -13.41 -6.46 -20.82
N TRP A 164 -13.83 -5.47 -20.06
CA TRP A 164 -12.92 -4.62 -19.31
C TRP A 164 -12.26 -5.35 -18.13
N LEU A 165 -13.02 -6.12 -17.36
CA LEU A 165 -12.48 -6.94 -16.28
C LEU A 165 -11.43 -7.93 -16.81
N SER A 166 -11.75 -8.66 -17.90
CA SER A 166 -10.84 -9.64 -18.50
C SER A 166 -9.55 -8.99 -19.01
N LYS A 167 -9.66 -7.86 -19.73
CA LYS A 167 -8.49 -7.15 -20.30
C LYS A 167 -7.60 -6.55 -19.23
N THR A 168 -8.17 -5.97 -18.16
CA THR A 168 -7.41 -5.21 -17.16
C THR A 168 -7.04 -6.01 -15.92
N SER A 169 -7.56 -7.24 -15.74
CA SER A 169 -7.21 -8.12 -14.60
C SER A 169 -5.73 -8.49 -14.52
N VAL A 170 -4.97 -8.33 -15.59
CA VAL A 170 -3.52 -8.53 -15.60
C VAL A 170 -2.76 -7.42 -14.88
N LEU A 171 -3.33 -6.21 -14.76
CA LEU A 171 -2.65 -5.05 -14.16
C LEU A 171 -2.28 -5.28 -12.69
N PRO A 172 -3.18 -5.69 -11.77
CA PRO A 172 -2.80 -5.97 -10.39
C PRO A 172 -1.70 -7.04 -10.28
N PHE A 173 -1.72 -8.04 -11.16
CA PHE A 173 -0.71 -9.10 -11.20
C PHE A 173 0.66 -8.56 -11.61
N LEU A 174 0.76 -7.81 -12.70
CA LEU A 174 2.03 -7.22 -13.15
C LEU A 174 2.56 -6.18 -12.13
N LEU A 175 1.67 -5.37 -11.57
CA LEU A 175 2.04 -4.35 -10.59
C LEU A 175 2.56 -4.96 -9.28
N VAL A 176 2.01 -6.11 -8.82
CA VAL A 176 2.54 -6.77 -7.62
C VAL A 176 3.92 -7.36 -7.86
N LEU A 177 4.21 -7.88 -9.06
CA LEU A 177 5.56 -8.36 -9.40
C LEU A 177 6.57 -7.21 -9.41
N ALA A 178 6.21 -6.09 -10.07
CA ALA A 178 7.04 -4.88 -10.04
C ALA A 178 7.23 -4.35 -8.61
N GLN A 179 6.18 -4.39 -7.79
CA GLN A 179 6.19 -3.95 -6.40
C GLN A 179 7.17 -4.76 -5.54
N VAL A 180 7.17 -6.09 -5.69
CA VAL A 180 8.12 -6.96 -4.97
C VAL A 180 9.54 -6.70 -5.41
N LEU A 181 9.79 -6.62 -6.73
CA LEU A 181 11.12 -6.32 -7.26
C LEU A 181 11.65 -4.99 -6.72
N LEU A 182 10.86 -3.92 -6.81
CA LEU A 182 11.24 -2.60 -6.30
C LEU A 182 11.45 -2.61 -4.79
N GLY A 183 10.64 -3.36 -4.03
CA GLY A 183 10.83 -3.54 -2.58
C GLY A 183 12.15 -4.22 -2.23
N ILE A 184 12.51 -5.27 -2.95
CA ILE A 184 13.82 -5.96 -2.80
C ILE A 184 14.96 -4.99 -3.11
N LEU A 185 14.88 -4.27 -4.23
CA LEU A 185 15.90 -3.28 -4.61
C LEU A 185 16.01 -2.15 -3.58
N THR A 186 14.88 -1.66 -3.05
CA THR A 186 14.87 -0.65 -1.98
C THR A 186 15.64 -1.12 -0.76
N VAL A 187 15.48 -2.39 -0.36
CA VAL A 187 16.21 -2.96 0.78
C VAL A 187 17.69 -3.15 0.47
N LEU A 188 18.02 -3.81 -0.64
CA LEU A 188 19.41 -4.15 -0.97
C LEU A 188 20.28 -2.91 -1.23
N TYR A 189 19.70 -1.86 -1.79
CA TYR A 189 20.39 -0.59 -2.08
C TYR A 189 20.19 0.48 -1.00
N SER A 190 19.56 0.14 0.13
CA SER A 190 19.32 1.09 1.22
C SER A 190 20.57 1.70 1.86
N PRO A 191 21.80 1.11 1.80
CA PRO A 191 23.00 1.78 2.27
C PRO A 191 23.39 3.01 1.44
N SER A 192 22.96 3.11 0.17
CA SER A 192 23.13 4.29 -0.67
C SER A 192 21.92 5.21 -0.55
N VAL A 193 22.09 6.41 -0.01
CA VAL A 193 20.99 7.38 0.17
C VAL A 193 20.27 7.69 -1.14
N ASN A 194 21.01 7.93 -2.23
CA ASN A 194 20.43 8.22 -3.53
C ASN A 194 19.60 7.03 -4.07
N ALA A 195 20.15 5.82 -3.99
CA ALA A 195 19.47 4.63 -4.46
C ALA A 195 18.23 4.32 -3.61
N LEU A 196 18.32 4.46 -2.27
CA LEU A 196 17.18 4.31 -1.36
C LEU A 196 16.04 5.26 -1.72
N VAL A 197 16.35 6.52 -2.00
CA VAL A 197 15.34 7.52 -2.38
C VAL A 197 14.66 7.13 -3.70
N TRP A 198 15.44 6.82 -4.75
CA TRP A 198 14.88 6.48 -6.06
C TRP A 198 14.05 5.19 -6.03
N PHE A 199 14.59 4.10 -5.48
CA PHE A 199 13.84 2.84 -5.39
C PHE A 199 12.65 2.94 -4.44
N GLY A 200 12.77 3.70 -3.33
CA GLY A 200 11.66 3.95 -2.41
C GLY A 200 10.52 4.73 -3.07
N VAL A 201 10.83 5.78 -3.83
CA VAL A 201 9.82 6.56 -4.57
C VAL A 201 9.14 5.71 -5.63
N LEU A 202 9.91 4.94 -6.42
CA LEU A 202 9.35 4.03 -7.43
C LEU A 202 8.47 2.95 -6.80
N HIS A 203 8.92 2.36 -5.68
CA HIS A 203 8.15 1.38 -4.92
C HIS A 203 6.83 1.97 -4.39
N GLN A 204 6.87 3.16 -3.81
CA GLN A 204 5.68 3.87 -3.33
C GLN A 204 4.72 4.21 -4.48
N PHE A 205 5.23 4.72 -5.60
CA PHE A 205 4.42 5.05 -6.77
C PHE A 205 3.74 3.80 -7.36
N THR A 206 4.47 2.69 -7.47
CA THR A 206 3.92 1.41 -7.94
C THR A 206 2.84 0.88 -6.98
N ALA A 207 3.00 1.07 -5.65
CA ALA A 207 1.98 0.74 -4.66
C ALA A 207 0.68 1.54 -4.87
N MET A 208 0.79 2.82 -5.21
CA MET A 208 -0.37 3.65 -5.55
C MET A 208 -1.07 3.14 -6.82
N LEU A 209 -0.32 2.77 -7.87
CA LEU A 209 -0.89 2.18 -9.09
C LEU A 209 -1.57 0.82 -8.80
N LEU A 210 -0.99 0.00 -7.93
CA LEU A 210 -1.58 -1.26 -7.49
C LEU A 210 -2.90 -1.03 -6.76
N LEU A 211 -2.96 -0.05 -5.86
CA LEU A 211 -4.20 0.37 -5.18
C LEU A 211 -5.26 0.83 -6.19
N VAL A 212 -4.89 1.72 -7.12
CA VAL A 212 -5.77 2.21 -8.20
C VAL A 212 -6.31 1.04 -9.04
N SER A 213 -5.46 0.09 -9.41
CA SER A 213 -5.85 -1.08 -10.18
C SER A 213 -6.84 -1.98 -9.43
N LEU A 214 -6.68 -2.19 -8.12
CA LEU A 214 -7.61 -2.97 -7.31
C LEU A 214 -8.94 -2.23 -7.08
N VAL A 215 -8.93 -0.91 -6.91
CA VAL A 215 -10.16 -0.09 -6.85
C VAL A 215 -10.93 -0.21 -8.17
N TRP A 216 -10.23 -0.14 -9.30
CA TRP A 216 -10.81 -0.38 -10.61
C TRP A 216 -11.47 -1.76 -10.70
N MET A 217 -10.75 -2.84 -10.30
CA MET A 217 -11.31 -4.19 -10.27
C MET A 217 -12.53 -4.30 -9.36
N LEU A 218 -12.48 -3.69 -8.18
CA LEU A 218 -13.59 -3.68 -7.24
C LEU A 218 -14.83 -2.97 -7.81
N TYR A 219 -14.62 -1.90 -8.58
CA TYR A 219 -15.70 -1.16 -9.22
C TYR A 219 -16.40 -1.97 -10.31
N LEU A 220 -15.64 -2.71 -11.12
CA LEU A 220 -16.18 -3.55 -12.20
C LEU A 220 -16.99 -4.76 -11.71
N VAL A 221 -16.93 -5.10 -10.40
CA VAL A 221 -17.59 -6.30 -9.87
C VAL A 221 -18.65 -5.92 -8.85
N LYS A 222 -19.93 -6.20 -9.13
CA LYS A 222 -21.07 -6.07 -8.19
C LYS A 222 -21.36 -7.40 -7.46
N LYS A 223 -22.21 -7.33 -6.41
CA LYS A 223 -22.78 -8.52 -5.75
C LYS A 223 -23.68 -9.29 -6.68
#